data_8e97ab410d1febe52927b2984c6d76a5
#
_entry.id   8e97ab410d1febe52927b2984c6d76a5
#
_cell.length_a   1.000
_cell.length_b   1.000
_cell.length_c   1.000
_cell.angle_alpha   90.00
_cell.angle_beta   90.00
_cell.angle_gamma   90.00
#
_symmetry.space_group_name_H-M   'P 1'
#
loop_
_entity.id
_entity.type
_entity.pdbx_description
1 polymer ?
#
loop_
_entity_poly.entity_id
_entity_poly.type
_entity_poly.pdbx_seq_one_letter_code
_entity_poly.pdbx_strand_id
1 'polypeptide(L)'
;MPAEAAIEVEDLRKDYGGHAAVRGISFTVRRGEVYGLLGPNGAGKTTTVEILEGFRQRTGGRVSVLGMDPGPRPEALRARVGIVLQAAGLYRHLTVREAVAHWAGLYPRPRDVDETIAVTGLEESAGKRTRTLSGGQQRRLDFALALVGDPELVFLDEPTTGFDPAARRQAWATVRSLQRLGKTVLLTTHYLDEAQALADRVAIVKDGAILAEGAPGELGPSTPRYRVSWRGPDGVALERDVEDPTPLLHELTAEALARGGRVEDLRVTRPSLEDVYLELTGT
;
A
#
# COMPACT_ATOMS: atom_id res chain seq x y z
N MET A 1 -25.19 -4.41 -1.43
CA MET A 1 -24.92 -3.07 -2.02
C MET A 1 -23.45 -3.05 -2.38
N PRO A 2 -23.03 -2.61 -3.59
CA PRO A 2 -21.63 -2.39 -3.85
C PRO A 2 -21.09 -1.38 -2.83
N ALA A 3 -19.87 -1.63 -2.31
CA ALA A 3 -19.26 -0.72 -1.36
C ALA A 3 -19.10 0.66 -2.03
N GLU A 4 -19.49 1.72 -1.32
CA GLU A 4 -19.37 3.10 -1.82
C GLU A 4 -17.90 3.42 -2.11
N ALA A 5 -17.63 4.02 -3.27
CA ALA A 5 -16.28 4.39 -3.67
C ALA A 5 -15.78 5.59 -2.84
N ALA A 6 -14.55 5.48 -2.34
CA ALA A 6 -13.82 6.60 -1.73
C ALA A 6 -13.00 7.37 -2.79
N ILE A 7 -12.47 6.65 -3.79
CA ILE A 7 -11.76 7.24 -4.93
C ILE A 7 -12.26 6.57 -6.20
N GLU A 8 -12.52 7.38 -7.22
CA GLU A 8 -12.83 6.94 -8.59
C GLU A 8 -11.91 7.67 -9.55
N VAL A 9 -11.21 6.91 -10.37
CA VAL A 9 -10.27 7.41 -11.39
C VAL A 9 -10.66 6.81 -12.73
N GLU A 10 -10.89 7.66 -13.73
CA GLU A 10 -11.25 7.27 -15.08
C GLU A 10 -10.33 7.96 -16.09
N ASP A 11 -9.57 7.16 -16.85
CA ASP A 11 -8.64 7.58 -17.91
C ASP A 11 -7.72 8.74 -17.48
N LEU A 12 -7.22 8.69 -16.23
CA LEU A 12 -6.36 9.73 -15.68
C LEU A 12 -5.08 9.85 -16.50
N ARG A 13 -4.79 11.08 -16.95
CA ARG A 13 -3.60 11.40 -17.73
C ARG A 13 -2.84 12.56 -17.13
N LYS A 14 -1.50 12.46 -17.18
CA LYS A 14 -0.59 13.56 -16.86
C LYS A 14 0.59 13.58 -17.81
N ASP A 15 0.72 14.67 -18.54
CA ASP A 15 1.83 14.97 -19.41
C ASP A 15 2.67 16.15 -18.89
N TYR A 16 3.97 16.05 -19.01
CA TYR A 16 4.95 17.07 -18.67
C TYR A 16 5.78 17.42 -19.91
N GLY A 17 5.20 18.22 -20.82
CA GLY A 17 5.95 18.73 -21.97
C GLY A 17 6.45 17.63 -22.91
N GLY A 18 5.62 16.61 -23.19
CA GLY A 18 5.93 15.49 -24.06
C GLY A 18 6.33 14.20 -23.33
N HIS A 19 6.52 14.25 -22.00
CA HIS A 19 6.68 13.05 -21.18
C HIS A 19 5.36 12.70 -20.47
N ALA A 20 4.71 11.63 -20.93
CA ALA A 20 3.48 11.14 -20.35
C ALA A 20 3.77 10.32 -19.07
N ALA A 21 3.70 10.98 -17.92
CA ALA A 21 3.94 10.35 -16.62
C ALA A 21 2.78 9.46 -16.15
N VAL A 22 1.53 9.76 -16.60
CA VAL A 22 0.34 8.92 -16.38
C VAL A 22 -0.40 8.82 -17.69
N ARG A 23 -0.70 7.58 -18.12
CA ARG A 23 -1.12 7.26 -19.49
C ARG A 23 -2.54 6.67 -19.56
N GLY A 24 -3.49 7.24 -18.82
CA GLY A 24 -4.89 6.78 -18.91
C GLY A 24 -5.19 5.65 -17.91
N ILE A 25 -4.77 5.80 -16.66
CA ILE A 25 -5.09 4.82 -15.62
C ILE A 25 -6.53 4.99 -15.15
N SER A 26 -7.16 3.85 -14.83
CA SER A 26 -8.51 3.80 -14.26
C SER A 26 -8.53 2.79 -13.14
N PHE A 27 -9.04 3.17 -11.97
CA PHE A 27 -9.20 2.31 -10.81
C PHE A 27 -10.20 2.92 -9.82
N THR A 28 -10.66 2.08 -8.88
CA THR A 28 -11.59 2.49 -7.82
C THR A 28 -11.09 2.00 -6.48
N VAL A 29 -11.09 2.87 -5.46
CA VAL A 29 -10.83 2.52 -4.07
C VAL A 29 -12.14 2.53 -3.29
N ARG A 30 -12.44 1.43 -2.60
CA ARG A 30 -13.66 1.29 -1.79
C ARG A 30 -13.48 1.92 -0.43
N ARG A 31 -14.57 2.34 0.22
CA ARG A 31 -14.49 2.82 1.60
C ARG A 31 -14.01 1.72 2.55
N GLY A 32 -13.09 2.07 3.45
CA GLY A 32 -12.48 1.15 4.42
C GLY A 32 -11.44 0.20 3.85
N GLU A 33 -11.14 0.30 2.53
CA GLU A 33 -10.12 -0.51 1.85
C GLU A 33 -8.72 0.09 2.04
N VAL A 34 -7.74 -0.76 2.17
CA VAL A 34 -6.33 -0.41 1.97
C VAL A 34 -5.95 -0.76 0.53
N TYR A 35 -5.76 0.25 -0.29
CA TYR A 35 -5.43 0.09 -1.72
C TYR A 35 -3.99 0.50 -1.98
N GLY A 36 -3.22 -0.36 -2.65
CA GLY A 36 -1.81 -0.18 -2.96
C GLY A 36 -1.57 0.20 -4.43
N LEU A 37 -0.79 1.24 -4.70
CA LEU A 37 -0.17 1.47 -6.01
C LEU A 37 1.28 0.96 -5.93
N LEU A 38 1.53 -0.20 -6.53
CA LEU A 38 2.84 -0.88 -6.53
C LEU A 38 3.55 -0.63 -7.86
N GLY A 39 4.84 -0.29 -7.83
CA GLY A 39 5.62 -0.15 -9.06
C GLY A 39 6.98 0.49 -8.81
N PRO A 40 7.88 0.48 -9.82
CA PRO A 40 9.21 1.06 -9.68
C PRO A 40 9.17 2.59 -9.55
N ASN A 41 10.31 3.18 -9.22
CA ASN A 41 10.45 4.64 -9.22
C ASN A 41 10.23 5.17 -10.64
N GLY A 42 9.52 6.28 -10.75
CA GLY A 42 9.16 6.86 -12.06
C GLY A 42 7.93 6.24 -12.74
N ALA A 43 7.28 5.22 -12.15
CA ALA A 43 6.09 4.59 -12.73
C ALA A 43 4.83 5.48 -12.77
N GLY A 44 4.86 6.69 -12.17
CA GLY A 44 3.72 7.60 -12.12
C GLY A 44 2.91 7.56 -10.82
N LYS A 45 3.32 6.75 -9.81
CA LYS A 45 2.61 6.58 -8.53
C LYS A 45 2.44 7.91 -7.78
N THR A 46 3.54 8.59 -7.46
CA THR A 46 3.54 9.88 -6.75
C THR A 46 2.76 10.94 -7.54
N THR A 47 2.93 11.01 -8.87
CA THR A 47 2.15 11.92 -9.72
C THR A 47 0.65 11.65 -9.60
N THR A 48 0.25 10.38 -9.58
CA THR A 48 -1.16 9.98 -9.39
C THR A 48 -1.67 10.44 -8.03
N VAL A 49 -0.94 10.14 -6.95
CA VAL A 49 -1.32 10.54 -5.58
C VAL A 49 -1.42 12.05 -5.45
N GLU A 50 -0.44 12.82 -5.94
CA GLU A 50 -0.46 14.29 -5.91
C GLU A 50 -1.67 14.90 -6.65
N ILE A 51 -2.15 14.22 -7.72
CA ILE A 51 -3.39 14.63 -8.41
C ILE A 51 -4.61 14.36 -7.52
N LEU A 52 -4.67 13.20 -6.86
CA LEU A 52 -5.76 12.83 -5.96
C LEU A 52 -5.83 13.72 -4.71
N GLU A 53 -4.68 14.17 -4.23
CA GLU A 53 -4.54 15.14 -3.14
C GLU A 53 -4.86 16.57 -3.56
N GLY A 54 -4.96 16.84 -4.87
CA GLY A 54 -5.18 18.17 -5.43
C GLY A 54 -3.92 19.04 -5.48
N PHE A 55 -2.73 18.50 -5.23
CA PHE A 55 -1.48 19.28 -5.35
C PHE A 55 -1.03 19.43 -6.81
N ARG A 56 -1.54 18.60 -7.69
CA ARG A 56 -1.16 18.60 -9.10
C ARG A 56 -2.37 18.54 -10.01
N GLN A 57 -2.33 19.32 -11.10
CA GLN A 57 -3.38 19.31 -12.12
C GLN A 57 -3.16 18.15 -13.08
N ARG A 58 -4.22 17.39 -13.37
CA ARG A 58 -4.25 16.38 -14.44
C ARG A 58 -4.30 17.06 -15.82
N THR A 59 -3.86 16.37 -16.86
CA THR A 59 -4.00 16.82 -18.26
C THR A 59 -5.19 16.18 -18.96
N GLY A 60 -5.76 15.11 -18.41
CA GLY A 60 -6.95 14.42 -18.93
C GLY A 60 -7.57 13.48 -17.92
N GLY A 61 -8.73 12.95 -18.28
CA GLY A 61 -9.49 12.01 -17.45
C GLY A 61 -10.33 12.67 -16.36
N ARG A 62 -11.03 11.83 -15.59
CA ARG A 62 -11.88 12.23 -14.47
C ARG A 62 -11.37 11.62 -13.17
N VAL A 63 -11.50 12.39 -12.09
CA VAL A 63 -11.12 11.96 -10.74
C VAL A 63 -12.17 12.44 -9.76
N SER A 64 -12.61 11.55 -8.89
CA SER A 64 -13.46 11.85 -7.74
C SER A 64 -12.80 11.29 -6.48
N VAL A 65 -12.67 12.12 -5.46
CA VAL A 65 -12.17 11.75 -4.12
C VAL A 65 -13.25 12.14 -3.11
N LEU A 66 -13.78 11.14 -2.41
CA LEU A 66 -14.93 11.31 -1.49
C LEU A 66 -16.11 12.06 -2.14
N GLY A 67 -16.37 11.79 -3.44
CA GLY A 67 -17.41 12.42 -4.23
C GLY A 67 -17.09 13.83 -4.76
N MET A 68 -15.85 14.31 -4.62
CA MET A 68 -15.43 15.66 -5.04
C MET A 68 -14.25 15.61 -6.00
N ASP A 69 -14.19 16.56 -6.95
CA ASP A 69 -13.01 16.78 -7.78
C ASP A 69 -11.90 17.43 -6.92
N PRO A 70 -10.71 16.79 -6.79
CA PRO A 70 -9.63 17.36 -6.01
C PRO A 70 -8.93 18.56 -6.68
N GLY A 71 -9.09 18.74 -7.99
CA GLY A 71 -8.39 19.78 -8.75
C GLY A 71 -8.58 21.21 -8.22
N PRO A 72 -9.81 21.65 -7.86
CA PRO A 72 -10.04 22.93 -7.21
C PRO A 72 -9.60 23.01 -5.76
N ARG A 73 -9.18 21.91 -5.13
CA ARG A 73 -8.80 21.80 -3.72
C ARG A 73 -9.88 22.27 -2.74
N PRO A 74 -11.10 21.72 -2.82
CA PRO A 74 -12.19 22.19 -1.98
C PRO A 74 -11.87 21.96 -0.50
N GLU A 75 -12.20 22.94 0.35
CA GLU A 75 -11.94 22.88 1.79
C GLU A 75 -12.64 21.68 2.43
N ALA A 76 -13.86 21.38 1.98
CA ALA A 76 -14.62 20.23 2.42
C ALA A 76 -13.89 18.88 2.18
N LEU A 77 -13.11 18.76 1.11
CA LEU A 77 -12.28 17.59 0.85
C LEU A 77 -11.05 17.59 1.76
N ARG A 78 -10.35 18.72 1.88
CA ARG A 78 -9.16 18.82 2.73
C ARG A 78 -9.42 18.48 4.19
N ALA A 79 -10.59 18.81 4.71
CA ALA A 79 -11.01 18.48 6.07
C ALA A 79 -11.27 16.97 6.27
N ARG A 80 -11.41 16.19 5.19
CA ARG A 80 -11.76 14.75 5.23
C ARG A 80 -10.61 13.83 4.81
N VAL A 81 -9.48 14.40 4.40
CA VAL A 81 -8.30 13.63 3.98
C VAL A 81 -7.13 13.87 4.92
N GLY A 82 -6.37 12.83 5.20
CA GLY A 82 -5.09 12.89 5.88
C GLY A 82 -3.96 12.56 4.90
N ILE A 83 -2.85 13.28 4.97
CA ILE A 83 -1.70 13.07 4.08
C ILE A 83 -0.46 12.88 4.93
N VAL A 84 0.24 11.76 4.73
CA VAL A 84 1.53 11.47 5.36
C VAL A 84 2.62 11.62 4.32
N LEU A 85 3.30 12.76 4.34
CA LEU A 85 4.38 13.09 3.41
C LEU A 85 5.68 12.33 3.74
N GLN A 86 6.56 12.16 2.75
CA GLN A 86 7.90 11.54 2.93
C GLN A 86 8.79 12.31 3.93
N ALA A 87 8.66 13.64 3.98
CA ALA A 87 9.38 14.51 4.90
C ALA A 87 8.43 15.59 5.42
N ALA A 88 7.97 15.47 6.64
CA ALA A 88 7.24 16.53 7.30
C ALA A 88 8.21 17.48 8.00
N GLY A 89 8.13 18.76 7.68
CA GLY A 89 8.82 19.84 8.40
C GLY A 89 8.19 20.08 9.77
N LEU A 90 8.48 19.21 10.74
CA LEU A 90 7.92 19.35 12.08
C LEU A 90 8.48 20.55 12.82
N TYR A 91 7.65 21.22 13.62
CA TYR A 91 8.07 22.27 14.54
C TYR A 91 8.99 21.71 15.63
N ARG A 92 10.29 21.85 15.45
CA ARG A 92 11.36 21.21 16.24
C ARG A 92 11.32 21.50 17.74
N HIS A 93 10.61 22.54 18.14
CA HIS A 93 10.56 23.02 19.53
C HIS A 93 9.31 22.55 20.30
N LEU A 94 8.27 22.10 19.60
CA LEU A 94 7.06 21.56 20.23
C LEU A 94 7.31 20.16 20.78
N THR A 95 6.58 19.80 21.82
CA THR A 95 6.44 18.42 22.25
C THR A 95 5.51 17.67 21.27
N VAL A 96 5.51 16.34 21.33
CA VAL A 96 4.60 15.52 20.52
C VAL A 96 3.14 15.94 20.79
N ARG A 97 2.73 16.06 22.05
CA ARG A 97 1.39 16.50 22.44
C ARG A 97 1.05 17.89 21.89
N GLU A 98 1.95 18.86 22.05
CA GLU A 98 1.74 20.21 21.53
C GLU A 98 1.63 20.23 20.01
N ALA A 99 2.42 19.43 19.30
CA ALA A 99 2.33 19.31 17.85
C ALA A 99 0.99 18.72 17.40
N VAL A 100 0.53 17.65 18.01
CA VAL A 100 -0.77 17.04 17.72
C VAL A 100 -1.92 17.99 18.07
N ALA A 101 -1.87 18.66 19.24
CA ALA A 101 -2.88 19.63 19.65
C ALA A 101 -2.93 20.85 18.71
N HIS A 102 -1.77 21.35 18.26
CA HIS A 102 -1.72 22.43 17.29
C HIS A 102 -2.41 22.05 15.97
N TRP A 103 -2.13 20.84 15.46
CA TRP A 103 -2.77 20.32 14.25
C TRP A 103 -4.26 20.10 14.42
N ALA A 104 -4.67 19.56 15.59
CA ALA A 104 -6.09 19.40 15.94
C ALA A 104 -6.87 20.71 15.79
N GLY A 105 -6.26 21.82 16.22
CA GLY A 105 -6.88 23.17 16.11
C GLY A 105 -7.16 23.66 14.68
N LEU A 106 -6.62 22.98 13.66
CA LEU A 106 -6.88 23.31 12.24
C LEU A 106 -8.14 22.64 11.68
N TYR A 107 -8.73 21.68 12.40
CA TYR A 107 -9.87 20.90 11.94
C TYR A 107 -11.14 21.24 12.74
N PRO A 108 -12.30 21.22 12.10
CA PRO A 108 -13.57 21.58 12.76
C PRO A 108 -14.04 20.53 13.78
N ARG A 109 -13.65 19.26 13.58
CA ARG A 109 -14.00 18.12 14.44
C ARG A 109 -12.81 17.17 14.54
N PRO A 110 -11.75 17.55 15.28
CA PRO A 110 -10.59 16.69 15.42
C PRO A 110 -10.90 15.51 16.34
N ARG A 111 -10.09 14.45 16.21
CA ARG A 111 -10.01 13.38 17.22
C ARG A 111 -9.41 13.93 18.51
N ASP A 112 -9.68 13.23 19.61
CA ASP A 112 -8.99 13.49 20.87
C ASP A 112 -7.47 13.33 20.70
N VAL A 113 -6.72 14.26 21.29
CA VAL A 113 -5.25 14.33 21.14
C VAL A 113 -4.58 13.11 21.77
N ASP A 114 -5.05 12.70 22.96
CA ASP A 114 -4.46 11.57 23.67
C ASP A 114 -4.79 10.24 23.03
N GLU A 115 -6.02 10.07 22.52
CA GLU A 115 -6.40 8.91 21.72
C GLU A 115 -5.55 8.83 20.44
N THR A 116 -5.30 9.97 19.79
CA THR A 116 -4.48 10.02 18.57
C THR A 116 -3.03 9.61 18.85
N ILE A 117 -2.46 10.10 19.96
CA ILE A 117 -1.13 9.74 20.44
C ILE A 117 -1.06 8.23 20.76
N ALA A 118 -2.09 7.69 21.41
CA ALA A 118 -2.18 6.28 21.78
C ALA A 118 -2.25 5.36 20.53
N VAL A 119 -3.14 5.67 19.59
CA VAL A 119 -3.29 4.88 18.35
C VAL A 119 -1.99 4.81 17.53
N THR A 120 -1.16 5.86 17.62
CA THR A 120 0.14 5.91 16.93
C THR A 120 1.32 5.44 17.78
N GLY A 121 1.08 4.97 19.01
CA GLY A 121 2.09 4.41 19.92
C GLY A 121 3.15 5.43 20.35
N LEU A 122 2.72 6.66 20.67
CA LEU A 122 3.57 7.77 21.07
C LEU A 122 3.36 8.20 22.53
N GLU A 123 2.65 7.43 23.35
CA GLU A 123 2.29 7.77 24.74
C GLU A 123 3.52 8.10 25.58
N GLU A 124 4.54 7.24 25.55
CA GLU A 124 5.80 7.44 26.29
C GLU A 124 6.62 8.62 25.77
N SER A 125 6.29 9.12 24.59
CA SER A 125 6.98 10.22 23.94
C SER A 125 6.16 11.51 23.90
N ALA A 126 4.94 11.53 24.44
CA ALA A 126 4.02 12.67 24.37
C ALA A 126 4.63 13.99 24.89
N GLY A 127 5.44 13.94 25.93
CA GLY A 127 6.16 15.09 26.50
C GLY A 127 7.54 15.37 25.88
N LYS A 128 8.04 14.51 24.98
CA LYS A 128 9.35 14.73 24.32
C LYS A 128 9.24 15.76 23.22
N ARG A 129 10.27 16.60 23.08
CA ARG A 129 10.35 17.54 21.95
C ARG A 129 10.56 16.78 20.63
N THR A 130 9.88 17.22 19.58
CA THR A 130 9.89 16.54 18.27
C THR A 130 11.30 16.36 17.71
N ARG A 131 12.21 17.31 17.97
CA ARG A 131 13.64 17.23 17.56
C ARG A 131 14.42 16.09 18.21
N THR A 132 13.94 15.52 19.32
CA THR A 132 14.62 14.46 20.06
C THR A 132 14.07 13.07 19.74
N LEU A 133 13.09 12.99 18.86
CA LEU A 133 12.47 11.74 18.42
C LEU A 133 13.41 10.96 17.51
N SER A 134 13.41 9.64 17.65
CA SER A 134 14.02 8.76 16.64
C SER A 134 13.27 8.86 15.31
N GLY A 135 13.87 8.43 14.20
CA GLY A 135 13.22 8.44 12.88
C GLY A 135 11.87 7.70 12.88
N GLY A 136 11.78 6.54 13.55
CA GLY A 136 10.53 5.80 13.69
C GLY A 136 9.49 6.54 14.55
N GLN A 137 9.92 7.26 15.58
CA GLN A 137 9.01 8.10 16.38
C GLN A 137 8.54 9.33 15.61
N GLN A 138 9.42 9.95 14.81
CA GLN A 138 9.04 11.05 13.90
C GLN A 138 7.98 10.59 12.91
N ARG A 139 8.18 9.42 12.29
CA ARG A 139 7.19 8.87 11.34
C ARG A 139 5.84 8.58 12.00
N ARG A 140 5.83 8.05 13.23
CA ARG A 140 4.58 7.87 13.99
C ARG A 140 3.91 9.20 14.30
N LEU A 141 4.69 10.27 14.54
CA LEU A 141 4.13 11.60 14.69
C LEU A 141 3.53 12.11 13.37
N ASP A 142 4.14 11.87 12.21
CA ASP A 142 3.54 12.21 10.92
C ASP A 142 2.17 11.53 10.72
N PHE A 143 2.06 10.25 11.12
CA PHE A 143 0.77 9.56 11.13
C PHE A 143 -0.23 10.18 12.11
N ALA A 144 0.22 10.59 13.32
CA ALA A 144 -0.63 11.25 14.30
C ALA A 144 -1.18 12.57 13.76
N LEU A 145 -0.34 13.37 13.11
CA LEU A 145 -0.73 14.64 12.50
C LEU A 145 -1.74 14.44 11.34
N ALA A 146 -1.55 13.41 10.53
CA ALA A 146 -2.49 13.08 9.46
C ALA A 146 -3.82 12.55 9.99
N LEU A 147 -3.81 11.85 11.14
CA LEU A 147 -4.99 11.21 11.73
C LEU A 147 -5.82 12.13 12.62
N VAL A 148 -5.21 13.16 13.23
CA VAL A 148 -5.89 14.00 14.24
C VAL A 148 -7.10 14.76 13.69
N GLY A 149 -7.15 15.04 12.38
CA GLY A 149 -8.31 15.61 11.70
C GLY A 149 -9.50 14.65 11.54
N ASP A 150 -9.40 13.42 12.03
CA ASP A 150 -10.35 12.32 11.84
C ASP A 150 -10.72 12.04 10.38
N PRO A 151 -9.74 11.90 9.47
CA PRO A 151 -9.98 11.74 8.06
C PRO A 151 -10.76 10.47 7.73
N GLU A 152 -11.52 10.51 6.61
CA GLU A 152 -12.16 9.33 6.03
C GLU A 152 -11.19 8.55 5.13
N LEU A 153 -10.23 9.27 4.52
CA LEU A 153 -9.22 8.76 3.60
C LEU A 153 -7.83 9.26 3.99
N VAL A 154 -6.86 8.35 4.01
CA VAL A 154 -5.45 8.66 4.29
C VAL A 154 -4.58 8.30 3.09
N PHE A 155 -3.79 9.25 2.62
CA PHE A 155 -2.77 9.06 1.60
C PHE A 155 -1.41 8.80 2.25
N LEU A 156 -0.72 7.75 1.80
CA LEU A 156 0.60 7.33 2.27
C LEU A 156 1.54 7.18 1.08
N ASP A 157 2.38 8.19 0.83
CA ASP A 157 3.37 8.08 -0.25
C ASP A 157 4.66 7.46 0.27
N GLU A 158 4.95 6.23 -0.17
CA GLU A 158 6.11 5.42 0.20
C GLU A 158 6.40 5.43 1.73
N PRO A 159 5.46 4.97 2.57
CA PRO A 159 5.48 5.21 4.01
C PRO A 159 6.66 4.61 4.76
N THR A 160 7.37 3.62 4.18
CA THR A 160 8.47 2.91 4.85
C THR A 160 9.82 3.01 4.13
N THR A 161 9.92 3.85 3.11
CA THR A 161 11.17 4.05 2.38
C THR A 161 12.28 4.53 3.31
N GLY A 162 13.43 3.84 3.25
CA GLY A 162 14.59 4.14 4.08
C GLY A 162 14.52 3.60 5.53
N PHE A 163 13.50 2.81 5.88
CA PHE A 163 13.36 2.23 7.21
C PHE A 163 14.13 0.91 7.33
N ASP A 164 14.68 0.68 8.51
CA ASP A 164 15.12 -0.66 8.90
C ASP A 164 13.92 -1.62 9.08
N PRO A 165 14.14 -2.95 9.10
CA PRO A 165 13.04 -3.92 9.18
C PRO A 165 12.16 -3.79 10.44
N ALA A 166 12.70 -3.27 11.55
CA ALA A 166 11.93 -3.09 12.79
C ALA A 166 11.01 -1.87 12.68
N ALA A 167 11.55 -0.73 12.19
CA ALA A 167 10.77 0.49 11.93
C ALA A 167 9.67 0.25 10.88
N ARG A 168 9.95 -0.54 9.83
CA ARG A 168 8.97 -0.94 8.81
C ARG A 168 7.80 -1.69 9.42
N ARG A 169 8.04 -2.71 10.25
CA ARG A 169 6.98 -3.45 10.95
C ARG A 169 6.13 -2.56 11.84
N GLN A 170 6.73 -1.58 12.50
CA GLN A 170 5.98 -0.61 13.33
C GLN A 170 5.08 0.30 12.47
N ALA A 171 5.56 0.80 11.32
CA ALA A 171 4.75 1.57 10.40
C ALA A 171 3.58 0.74 9.85
N TRP A 172 3.82 -0.52 9.49
CA TRP A 172 2.75 -1.45 9.08
C TRP A 172 1.69 -1.65 10.16
N ALA A 173 2.11 -1.78 11.42
CA ALA A 173 1.16 -1.88 12.53
C ALA A 173 0.28 -0.63 12.66
N THR A 174 0.85 0.56 12.39
CA THR A 174 0.09 1.82 12.37
C THR A 174 -0.93 1.83 11.22
N VAL A 175 -0.54 1.45 10.00
CA VAL A 175 -1.47 1.36 8.85
C VAL A 175 -2.61 0.38 9.14
N ARG A 176 -2.31 -0.79 9.71
CA ARG A 176 -3.35 -1.76 10.14
C ARG A 176 -4.27 -1.19 11.22
N SER A 177 -3.77 -0.28 12.08
CA SER A 177 -4.61 0.42 13.06
C SER A 177 -5.58 1.38 12.38
N LEU A 178 -5.16 2.10 11.32
CA LEU A 178 -6.07 2.93 10.51
C LEU A 178 -7.19 2.10 9.89
N GLN A 179 -6.86 0.94 9.32
CA GLN A 179 -7.84 0.02 8.76
C GLN A 179 -8.86 -0.44 9.81
N ARG A 180 -8.40 -0.82 11.02
CA ARG A 180 -9.29 -1.22 12.13
C ARG A 180 -10.21 -0.08 12.59
N LEU A 181 -9.79 1.17 12.42
CA LEU A 181 -10.61 2.36 12.66
C LEU A 181 -11.61 2.64 11.50
N GLY A 182 -11.69 1.77 10.49
CA GLY A 182 -12.55 1.92 9.33
C GLY A 182 -12.09 3.00 8.34
N LYS A 183 -10.83 3.46 8.42
CA LYS A 183 -10.30 4.46 7.51
C LYS A 183 -9.95 3.83 6.17
N THR A 184 -10.23 4.55 5.08
CA THR A 184 -9.74 4.19 3.75
C THR A 184 -8.28 4.62 3.64
N VAL A 185 -7.43 3.80 3.04
CA VAL A 185 -6.01 4.10 2.84
C VAL A 185 -5.63 3.89 1.39
N LEU A 186 -5.02 4.89 0.77
CA LEU A 186 -4.28 4.74 -0.49
C LEU A 186 -2.79 4.84 -0.19
N LEU A 187 -2.05 3.78 -0.46
CA LEU A 187 -0.60 3.78 -0.28
C LEU A 187 0.13 3.57 -1.60
N THR A 188 1.28 4.21 -1.75
CA THR A 188 2.24 3.87 -2.80
C THR A 188 3.39 3.11 -2.21
N THR A 189 3.94 2.17 -2.96
CA THR A 189 5.14 1.45 -2.57
C THR A 189 5.86 0.87 -3.80
N HIS A 190 7.14 0.61 -3.63
CA HIS A 190 7.93 -0.22 -4.53
C HIS A 190 8.35 -1.55 -3.85
N TYR A 191 7.93 -1.76 -2.60
CA TYR A 191 8.19 -2.98 -1.84
C TYR A 191 7.02 -3.95 -1.96
N LEU A 192 7.29 -5.13 -2.51
CA LEU A 192 6.29 -6.20 -2.70
C LEU A 192 5.77 -6.75 -1.36
N ASP A 193 6.66 -6.90 -0.39
CA ASP A 193 6.34 -7.36 0.96
C ASP A 193 5.40 -6.39 1.70
N GLU A 194 5.56 -5.07 1.48
CA GLU A 194 4.65 -4.07 2.03
C GLU A 194 3.26 -4.15 1.41
N ALA A 195 3.19 -4.21 0.07
CA ALA A 195 1.93 -4.36 -0.65
C ALA A 195 1.19 -5.63 -0.21
N GLN A 196 1.91 -6.76 -0.12
CA GLN A 196 1.35 -8.04 0.31
C GLN A 196 0.90 -8.05 1.78
N ALA A 197 1.62 -7.31 2.65
CA ALA A 197 1.30 -7.25 4.08
C ALA A 197 0.12 -6.34 4.41
N LEU A 198 -0.09 -5.28 3.64
CA LEU A 198 -1.01 -4.19 4.01
C LEU A 198 -2.24 -4.06 3.12
N ALA A 199 -2.09 -4.27 1.81
CA ALA A 199 -3.15 -3.93 0.87
C ALA A 199 -4.20 -5.04 0.75
N ASP A 200 -5.47 -4.64 0.71
CA ASP A 200 -6.59 -5.52 0.35
C ASP A 200 -6.62 -5.74 -1.17
N ARG A 201 -6.29 -4.68 -1.94
CA ARG A 201 -6.10 -4.72 -3.39
C ARG A 201 -4.90 -3.87 -3.78
N VAL A 202 -4.26 -4.28 -4.88
CA VAL A 202 -3.07 -3.63 -5.44
C VAL A 202 -3.25 -3.42 -6.93
N ALA A 203 -2.86 -2.24 -7.42
CA ALA A 203 -2.60 -2.01 -8.85
C ALA A 203 -1.09 -1.98 -9.09
N ILE A 204 -0.60 -2.84 -9.98
CA ILE A 204 0.78 -2.83 -10.47
C ILE A 204 0.89 -1.76 -11.55
N VAL A 205 1.71 -0.74 -11.30
CA VAL A 205 1.89 0.40 -12.19
C VAL A 205 3.30 0.38 -12.78
N LYS A 206 3.39 0.48 -14.11
CA LYS A 206 4.66 0.63 -14.84
C LYS A 206 4.46 1.60 -15.99
N ASP A 207 5.43 2.48 -16.22
CA ASP A 207 5.45 3.45 -17.34
C ASP A 207 4.14 4.25 -17.49
N GLY A 208 3.53 4.63 -16.37
CA GLY A 208 2.29 5.42 -16.35
C GLY A 208 1.01 4.64 -16.63
N ALA A 209 1.06 3.30 -16.70
CA ALA A 209 -0.11 2.44 -16.95
C ALA A 209 -0.29 1.40 -15.82
N ILE A 210 -1.52 0.98 -15.57
CA ILE A 210 -1.83 -0.17 -14.70
C ILE A 210 -1.69 -1.44 -15.55
N LEU A 211 -0.82 -2.36 -15.12
CA LEU A 211 -0.60 -3.65 -15.78
C LEU A 211 -1.54 -4.74 -15.24
N ALA A 212 -1.81 -4.71 -13.95
CA ALA A 212 -2.72 -5.65 -13.28
C ALA A 212 -3.31 -5.01 -12.03
N GLU A 213 -4.50 -5.46 -11.63
CA GLU A 213 -5.19 -5.02 -10.41
C GLU A 213 -5.93 -6.19 -9.77
N GLY A 214 -5.79 -6.36 -8.45
CA GLY A 214 -6.46 -7.44 -7.71
C GLY A 214 -5.96 -7.55 -6.27
N ALA A 215 -6.47 -8.53 -5.53
CA ALA A 215 -5.92 -8.88 -4.22
C ALA A 215 -4.48 -9.40 -4.38
N PRO A 216 -3.54 -9.08 -3.48
CA PRO A 216 -2.14 -9.49 -3.62
C PRO A 216 -1.92 -10.98 -3.84
N GLY A 217 -2.77 -11.83 -3.25
CA GLY A 217 -2.70 -13.29 -3.42
C GLY A 217 -3.47 -13.85 -4.63
N GLU A 218 -4.16 -12.98 -5.40
CA GLU A 218 -4.96 -13.35 -6.58
C GLU A 218 -4.40 -12.74 -7.87
N LEU A 219 -3.44 -11.83 -7.75
CA LEU A 219 -2.73 -11.29 -8.91
C LEU A 219 -1.88 -12.40 -9.52
N GLY A 220 -2.13 -12.69 -10.80
CA GLY A 220 -1.45 -13.73 -11.56
C GLY A 220 -2.10 -13.92 -12.92
N PRO A 221 -1.56 -14.80 -13.76
CA PRO A 221 -2.20 -15.16 -15.01
C PRO A 221 -3.62 -15.67 -14.76
N SER A 222 -4.52 -15.42 -15.71
CA SER A 222 -5.96 -15.75 -15.64
C SER A 222 -6.25 -17.22 -15.31
N THR A 223 -5.30 -18.10 -15.52
CA THR A 223 -5.33 -19.51 -15.12
C THR A 223 -4.51 -19.67 -13.85
N PRO A 224 -5.08 -20.17 -12.74
CA PRO A 224 -4.32 -20.42 -11.53
C PRO A 224 -3.18 -21.39 -11.85
N ARG A 225 -1.97 -20.95 -11.66
CA ARG A 225 -0.78 -21.80 -11.76
C ARG A 225 -0.30 -22.11 -10.36
N TYR A 226 0.05 -23.38 -10.13
CA TYR A 226 0.69 -23.83 -8.92
C TYR A 226 2.12 -24.23 -9.25
N ARG A 227 3.04 -23.78 -8.45
CA ARG A 227 4.44 -24.22 -8.50
C ARG A 227 4.62 -25.37 -7.54
N VAL A 228 4.92 -26.54 -8.10
CA VAL A 228 5.25 -27.75 -7.32
C VAL A 228 6.76 -27.91 -7.38
N SER A 229 7.41 -27.87 -6.23
CA SER A 229 8.85 -28.12 -6.09
C SER A 229 9.08 -29.31 -5.19
N TRP A 230 10.06 -30.14 -5.54
CA TRP A 230 10.44 -31.33 -4.80
C TRP A 230 11.90 -31.69 -5.07
N ARG A 231 12.44 -32.62 -4.29
CA ARG A 231 13.76 -33.19 -4.54
C ARG A 231 13.60 -34.55 -5.22
N GLY A 232 14.24 -34.70 -6.39
CA GLY A 232 14.27 -35.95 -7.13
C GLY A 232 15.08 -37.06 -6.40
N PRO A 233 14.97 -38.32 -6.84
CA PRO A 233 15.68 -39.46 -6.24
C PRO A 233 17.21 -39.32 -6.28
N ASP A 234 17.71 -38.53 -7.21
CA ASP A 234 19.13 -38.17 -7.39
C ASP A 234 19.58 -37.00 -6.52
N GLY A 235 18.68 -36.47 -5.68
CA GLY A 235 18.95 -35.34 -4.80
C GLY A 235 18.83 -33.96 -5.51
N VAL A 236 18.49 -33.93 -6.81
CA VAL A 236 18.32 -32.69 -7.58
C VAL A 236 17.00 -32.04 -7.22
N ALA A 237 17.02 -30.71 -7.01
CA ALA A 237 15.80 -29.94 -6.84
C ALA A 237 15.10 -29.81 -8.19
N LEU A 238 13.83 -30.18 -8.25
CA LEU A 238 12.97 -30.11 -9.42
C LEU A 238 11.80 -29.16 -9.16
N GLU A 239 11.33 -28.53 -10.22
CA GLU A 239 10.22 -27.60 -10.15
C GLU A 239 9.35 -27.72 -11.39
N ARG A 240 8.01 -27.63 -11.23
CA ARG A 240 7.06 -27.64 -12.32
C ARG A 240 5.88 -26.72 -12.01
N ASP A 241 5.54 -25.85 -12.96
CA ASP A 241 4.33 -25.03 -12.92
C ASP A 241 3.17 -25.81 -13.55
N VAL A 242 2.04 -25.93 -12.85
CA VAL A 242 0.85 -26.69 -13.26
C VAL A 242 -0.43 -25.91 -12.92
N GLU A 243 -1.49 -26.12 -13.71
CA GLU A 243 -2.81 -25.51 -13.44
C GLU A 243 -3.53 -26.20 -12.27
N ASP A 244 -3.45 -27.53 -12.23
CA ASP A 244 -3.93 -28.37 -11.12
C ASP A 244 -2.77 -29.21 -10.59
N PRO A 245 -2.38 -29.03 -9.31
CA PRO A 245 -1.28 -29.81 -8.72
C PRO A 245 -1.67 -31.25 -8.41
N THR A 246 -2.97 -31.59 -8.34
CA THR A 246 -3.47 -32.90 -7.88
C THR A 246 -2.90 -34.06 -8.67
N PRO A 247 -2.90 -34.06 -10.03
CA PRO A 247 -2.34 -35.18 -10.80
C PRO A 247 -0.85 -35.38 -10.56
N LEU A 248 -0.10 -34.28 -10.54
CA LEU A 248 1.36 -34.32 -10.32
C LEU A 248 1.70 -34.81 -8.89
N LEU A 249 0.95 -34.34 -7.90
CA LEU A 249 1.13 -34.80 -6.50
C LEU A 249 0.81 -36.28 -6.35
N HIS A 250 -0.22 -36.77 -7.01
CA HIS A 250 -0.56 -38.19 -7.02
C HIS A 250 0.57 -39.03 -7.65
N GLU A 251 1.10 -38.61 -8.81
CA GLU A 251 2.22 -39.28 -9.48
C GLU A 251 3.46 -39.36 -8.56
N LEU A 252 3.91 -38.21 -8.04
CA LEU A 252 5.10 -38.11 -7.19
C LEU A 252 4.96 -38.91 -5.90
N THR A 253 3.77 -38.86 -5.27
CA THR A 253 3.54 -39.60 -4.01
C THR A 253 3.41 -41.12 -4.26
N ALA A 254 2.76 -41.54 -5.34
CA ALA A 254 2.67 -42.98 -5.70
C ALA A 254 4.04 -43.56 -5.98
N GLU A 255 4.88 -42.89 -6.75
CA GLU A 255 6.25 -43.33 -7.01
C GLU A 255 7.13 -43.40 -5.75
N ALA A 256 7.01 -42.40 -4.85
CA ALA A 256 7.76 -42.41 -3.60
C ALA A 256 7.36 -43.57 -2.69
N LEU A 257 6.03 -43.81 -2.57
CA LEU A 257 5.49 -44.94 -1.78
C LEU A 257 5.87 -46.29 -2.35
N ALA A 258 5.87 -46.45 -3.69
CA ALA A 258 6.30 -47.68 -4.35
C ALA A 258 7.78 -48.00 -4.06
N ARG A 259 8.62 -47.01 -3.81
CA ARG A 259 10.01 -47.13 -3.41
C ARG A 259 10.22 -47.27 -1.88
N GLY A 260 9.11 -47.27 -1.11
CA GLY A 260 9.15 -47.33 0.36
C GLY A 260 9.61 -46.03 1.02
N GLY A 261 9.58 -44.91 0.30
CA GLY A 261 10.03 -43.60 0.74
C GLY A 261 8.95 -42.55 0.77
N ARG A 262 9.39 -41.32 0.81
CA ARG A 262 8.56 -40.11 0.75
C ARG A 262 9.10 -39.14 -0.32
N VAL A 263 8.28 -38.21 -0.79
CA VAL A 263 8.77 -37.10 -1.62
C VAL A 263 9.47 -36.10 -0.71
N GLU A 264 10.75 -35.87 -0.94
CA GLU A 264 11.55 -34.94 -0.15
C GLU A 264 11.32 -33.49 -0.61
N ASP A 265 11.34 -32.55 0.33
CA ASP A 265 11.20 -31.10 0.12
C ASP A 265 9.97 -30.70 -0.73
N LEU A 266 8.90 -31.54 -0.72
CA LEU A 266 7.68 -31.25 -1.46
C LEU A 266 7.02 -29.96 -0.98
N ARG A 267 6.85 -29.03 -1.90
CA ARG A 267 6.13 -27.77 -1.68
C ARG A 267 5.16 -27.52 -2.82
N VAL A 268 4.00 -27.00 -2.50
CA VAL A 268 3.00 -26.53 -3.46
C VAL A 268 2.70 -25.08 -3.10
N THR A 269 3.06 -24.18 -3.99
CA THR A 269 2.87 -22.74 -3.78
C THR A 269 2.07 -22.17 -4.96
N ARG A 270 1.31 -21.11 -4.70
CA ARG A 270 0.83 -20.24 -5.78
C ARG A 270 1.93 -19.24 -6.12
N PRO A 271 1.96 -18.71 -7.35
CA PRO A 271 2.86 -17.61 -7.69
C PRO A 271 2.74 -16.51 -6.64
N SER A 272 3.85 -16.01 -6.18
CA SER A 272 3.90 -14.87 -5.28
C SER A 272 3.59 -13.57 -6.07
N LEU A 273 3.24 -12.51 -5.35
CA LEU A 273 3.14 -11.18 -5.97
C LEU A 273 4.46 -10.78 -6.67
N GLU A 274 5.61 -11.29 -6.17
CA GLU A 274 6.92 -11.09 -6.77
C GLU A 274 7.05 -11.78 -8.13
N ASP A 275 6.63 -13.05 -8.24
CA ASP A 275 6.65 -13.78 -9.51
C ASP A 275 5.81 -13.05 -10.56
N VAL A 276 4.60 -12.62 -10.18
CA VAL A 276 3.69 -11.86 -11.05
C VAL A 276 4.29 -10.52 -11.46
N TYR A 277 4.88 -9.82 -10.50
CA TYR A 277 5.52 -8.53 -10.74
C TYR A 277 6.67 -8.67 -11.75
N LEU A 278 7.55 -9.65 -11.57
CA LEU A 278 8.68 -9.92 -12.47
C LEU A 278 8.20 -10.30 -13.88
N GLU A 279 7.17 -11.15 -13.98
CA GLU A 279 6.57 -11.54 -15.27
C GLU A 279 5.99 -10.32 -16.02
N LEU A 280 5.22 -9.47 -15.31
CA LEU A 280 4.59 -8.28 -15.90
C LEU A 280 5.58 -7.15 -16.22
N THR A 281 6.64 -7.04 -15.43
CA THR A 281 7.61 -5.94 -15.59
C THR A 281 8.79 -6.30 -16.50
N GLY A 282 9.01 -7.59 -16.81
CA GLY A 282 10.06 -8.05 -17.68
C GLY A 282 11.47 -7.83 -17.10
N THR A 283 11.60 -7.84 -15.78
CA THR A 283 12.88 -7.68 -15.05
C THR A 283 13.31 -8.98 -14.40
#